data_cfc640f1f3d00d7f09319ef7dbc7a83f
#
_entry.id   cfc640f1f3d00d7f09319ef7dbc7a83f
#
_cell.length_a   1.000
_cell.length_b   1.000
_cell.length_c   1.000
_cell.angle_alpha   90.00
_cell.angle_beta   90.00
_cell.angle_gamma   90.00
#
_symmetry.space_group_name_H-M   'P 1'
#
loop_
_entity.id
_entity.type
_entity.pdbx_description
1 polymer ?
#
loop_
_entity_poly.entity_id
_entity_poly.type
_entity_poly.pdbx_seq_one_letter_code
_entity_poly.pdbx_strand_id
1 'polypeptide(L)'
;MTIEIDEERLRKYLAERLGETESFSLEQFGGGNANETLALEWGDDVYALRKPPVAEPAPEMLHGLLREYEILSALEETWVPTPDVVLACEDESIIGDIFYVMERIEGDVLELDEPERFQTPEQRRRIGAETVDTLSKIHSIDTDRVGLSSFGDEGTDYLAHQVEQLTAQLEWAQERTAESRELSVCFEIADWLADNVPKSEHHTLVHGDYKLDNIMFASGTPAHIAGVLDWEMSTLGDPLADLGWLLSYWTEERDPSPVTDDIEEEYSDHDYFPMLDIYAEEYSKFTRNAGYHRREELVNRYEKQTGFEYTNDRFYRTLGVFKLAALCEGFYRMFLEDAPNTKESYPLMELMVPTLGRQAKQIIDGETPL
;
A
#
# COMPACT_ATOMS: atom_id res chain seq x y z
N MET A 1 -21.94 10.05 9.02
CA MET A 1 -22.08 11.18 9.98
C MET A 1 -20.68 11.71 10.18
N THR A 2 -20.32 12.85 9.60
CA THR A 2 -18.99 13.46 9.78
C THR A 2 -18.88 13.83 11.25
N ILE A 3 -17.92 13.27 11.98
CA ILE A 3 -17.62 13.76 13.33
C ILE A 3 -17.04 15.16 13.13
N GLU A 4 -17.77 16.16 13.54
CA GLU A 4 -17.32 17.55 13.50
C GLU A 4 -16.23 17.68 14.59
N ILE A 5 -14.99 17.84 14.17
CA ILE A 5 -13.83 18.00 15.07
C ILE A 5 -14.03 19.30 15.86
N ASP A 6 -13.93 19.23 17.20
CA ASP A 6 -13.89 20.43 18.06
C ASP A 6 -12.52 21.12 17.89
N GLU A 7 -12.47 22.01 16.89
CA GLU A 7 -11.22 22.73 16.54
C GLU A 7 -10.68 23.59 17.72
N GLU A 8 -11.56 24.12 18.59
CA GLU A 8 -11.10 24.92 19.73
C GLU A 8 -10.37 24.05 20.75
N ARG A 9 -10.90 22.84 20.98
CA ARG A 9 -10.28 21.87 21.90
C ARG A 9 -8.97 21.33 21.32
N LEU A 10 -8.98 20.96 20.04
CA LEU A 10 -7.76 20.52 19.34
C LEU A 10 -6.69 21.60 19.39
N ARG A 11 -7.03 22.85 19.07
CA ARG A 11 -6.10 23.99 19.10
C ARG A 11 -5.49 24.17 20.48
N LYS A 12 -6.28 24.07 21.53
CA LYS A 12 -5.77 24.17 22.90
C LYS A 12 -4.79 23.02 23.24
N TYR A 13 -5.14 21.79 22.84
CA TYR A 13 -4.31 20.61 23.04
C TYR A 13 -2.95 20.75 22.33
N LEU A 14 -2.97 21.23 21.07
CA LEU A 14 -1.78 21.43 20.25
C LEU A 14 -0.92 22.59 20.78
N ALA A 15 -1.51 23.69 21.25
CA ALA A 15 -0.80 24.83 21.80
C ALA A 15 0.10 24.46 23.00
N GLU A 16 -0.34 23.52 23.82
CA GLU A 16 0.47 23.01 24.96
C GLU A 16 1.71 22.22 24.51
N ARG A 17 1.77 21.75 23.25
CA ARG A 17 2.81 20.85 22.71
C ARG A 17 3.66 21.49 21.63
N LEU A 18 3.04 22.28 20.77
CA LEU A 18 3.68 22.94 19.62
C LEU A 18 3.96 24.43 19.87
N GLY A 19 3.45 24.96 21.00
CA GLY A 19 3.49 26.40 21.28
C GLY A 19 2.27 27.14 20.72
N GLU A 20 2.05 28.37 21.21
CA GLU A 20 0.91 29.20 20.78
C GLU A 20 1.13 29.74 19.36
N THR A 21 0.04 29.80 18.59
CA THR A 21 0.02 30.43 17.27
C THR A 21 -1.29 31.18 17.04
N GLU A 22 -1.24 32.23 16.21
CA GLU A 22 -2.43 32.95 15.72
C GLU A 22 -3.02 32.26 14.46
N SER A 23 -2.20 31.54 13.67
CA SER A 23 -2.61 30.85 12.46
C SER A 23 -2.85 29.37 12.75
N PHE A 24 -4.09 28.93 12.54
CA PHE A 24 -4.52 27.51 12.65
C PHE A 24 -5.58 27.24 11.61
N SER A 25 -5.40 26.22 10.83
CA SER A 25 -6.46 25.63 9.99
C SER A 25 -6.36 24.12 9.95
N LEU A 26 -7.48 23.47 9.68
CA LEU A 26 -7.59 22.03 9.52
C LEU A 26 -8.42 21.75 8.28
N GLU A 27 -7.82 21.14 7.26
CA GLU A 27 -8.48 20.83 6.01
C GLU A 27 -8.33 19.36 5.67
N GLN A 28 -9.37 18.76 5.10
CA GLN A 28 -9.29 17.37 4.64
C GLN A 28 -8.29 17.29 3.48
N PHE A 29 -7.32 16.42 3.60
CA PHE A 29 -6.25 16.25 2.63
C PHE A 29 -6.15 14.76 2.24
N GLY A 30 -6.39 14.49 0.96
CA GLY A 30 -6.29 13.12 0.46
C GLY A 30 -7.49 12.24 0.82
N GLY A 31 -7.53 11.07 0.27
CA GLY A 31 -8.61 10.09 0.41
C GLY A 31 -8.06 8.69 0.63
N GLY A 32 -7.25 8.46 1.68
CA GLY A 32 -6.83 7.11 2.07
C GLY A 32 -8.03 6.16 2.20
N ASN A 33 -7.82 4.86 2.04
CA ASN A 33 -8.89 3.87 2.17
C ASN A 33 -9.11 3.47 3.64
N ALA A 34 -8.09 3.53 4.48
CA ALA A 34 -8.14 3.06 5.86
C ALA A 34 -8.19 4.21 6.88
N ASN A 35 -7.30 5.18 6.82
CA ASN A 35 -7.26 6.30 7.76
C ASN A 35 -7.57 7.64 7.09
N GLU A 36 -8.20 8.57 7.82
CA GLU A 36 -8.39 9.95 7.36
C GLU A 36 -7.13 10.77 7.63
N THR A 37 -6.68 11.51 6.62
CA THR A 37 -5.55 12.42 6.72
C THR A 37 -6.04 13.86 6.54
N LEU A 38 -5.69 14.74 7.48
CA LEU A 38 -6.03 16.14 7.48
C LEU A 38 -4.76 16.98 7.42
N ALA A 39 -4.74 18.01 6.58
CA ALA A 39 -3.69 19.03 6.61
C ALA A 39 -3.92 19.94 7.81
N LEU A 40 -2.94 20.03 8.68
CA LEU A 40 -2.94 20.87 9.86
C LEU A 40 -1.94 22.01 9.66
N GLU A 41 -2.43 23.23 9.47
CA GLU A 41 -1.59 24.43 9.49
C GLU A 41 -1.43 24.93 10.92
N TRP A 42 -0.19 25.14 11.35
CA TRP A 42 0.15 25.63 12.69
C TRP A 42 1.25 26.67 12.62
N GLY A 43 0.89 27.94 12.60
CA GLY A 43 1.84 29.03 12.34
C GLY A 43 2.34 29.01 10.90
N ASP A 44 3.64 28.90 10.76
CA ASP A 44 4.31 28.78 9.45
C ASP A 44 4.53 27.32 9.02
N ASP A 45 4.21 26.35 9.90
CA ASP A 45 4.42 24.93 9.67
C ASP A 45 3.14 24.24 9.18
N VAL A 46 3.31 23.20 8.39
CA VAL A 46 2.21 22.35 7.90
C VAL A 46 2.50 20.90 8.26
N TYR A 47 1.54 20.28 8.93
CA TYR A 47 1.60 18.90 9.39
C TYR A 47 0.51 18.05 8.72
N ALA A 48 0.63 16.74 8.84
CA ALA A 48 -0.43 15.79 8.55
C ALA A 48 -0.98 15.24 9.89
N LEU A 49 -2.29 15.37 10.11
CA LEU A 49 -2.98 14.74 11.22
C LEU A 49 -3.71 13.50 10.68
N ARG A 50 -3.37 12.33 11.24
CA ARG A 50 -4.04 11.06 10.89
C ARG A 50 -4.95 10.61 12.02
N LYS A 51 -6.16 10.16 11.68
CA LYS A 51 -7.14 9.61 12.59
C LYS A 51 -7.89 8.44 11.95
N PRO A 52 -8.58 7.59 12.73
CA PRO A 52 -9.43 6.54 12.19
C PRO A 52 -10.51 7.10 11.25
N PRO A 53 -11.03 6.30 10.31
CA PRO A 53 -12.14 6.70 9.47
C PRO A 53 -13.43 6.84 10.30
N VAL A 54 -14.39 7.62 9.80
CA VAL A 54 -15.68 7.89 10.50
C VAL A 54 -16.57 6.64 10.69
N ALA A 55 -16.37 5.59 9.88
CA ALA A 55 -17.05 4.31 10.10
C ALA A 55 -16.40 3.57 11.29
N GLU A 56 -17.21 2.84 12.08
CA GLU A 56 -16.63 1.96 13.12
C GLU A 56 -15.62 1.02 12.46
N PRO A 57 -14.32 1.28 12.60
CA PRO A 57 -13.33 0.39 12.06
C PRO A 57 -13.41 -0.96 12.77
N ALA A 58 -13.13 -2.04 12.06
CA ALA A 58 -12.91 -3.31 12.74
C ALA A 58 -11.87 -3.11 13.86
N PRO A 59 -12.00 -3.76 15.02
CA PRO A 59 -11.09 -3.55 16.15
C PRO A 59 -9.60 -3.66 15.78
N GLU A 60 -9.29 -4.44 14.75
CA GLU A 60 -7.95 -4.62 14.21
C GLU A 60 -7.40 -3.35 13.50
N MET A 61 -8.29 -2.52 12.94
CA MET A 61 -7.91 -1.26 12.26
C MET A 61 -7.59 -0.13 13.24
N LEU A 62 -8.23 -0.10 14.42
CA LEU A 62 -7.91 0.91 15.46
C LEU A 62 -6.50 0.75 16.01
N HIS A 63 -6.01 -0.47 16.09
CA HIS A 63 -4.64 -0.74 16.51
C HIS A 63 -3.63 -0.34 15.43
N GLY A 64 -4.05 -0.27 14.16
CA GLY A 64 -3.20 0.11 13.03
C GLY A 64 -2.65 1.53 13.13
N LEU A 65 -3.46 2.51 13.56
CA LEU A 65 -3.06 3.91 13.62
C LEU A 65 -1.88 4.19 14.58
N LEU A 66 -1.99 3.71 15.82
CA LEU A 66 -0.92 3.87 16.81
C LEU A 66 0.29 3.00 16.47
N ARG A 67 0.06 1.84 15.85
CA ARG A 67 1.11 0.98 15.35
C ARG A 67 1.93 1.65 14.23
N GLU A 68 1.27 2.37 13.33
CA GLU A 68 1.93 3.21 12.32
C GLU A 68 2.80 4.29 12.99
N TYR A 69 2.28 4.99 13.99
CA TYR A 69 3.04 5.97 14.77
C TYR A 69 4.27 5.35 15.45
N GLU A 70 4.14 4.16 16.04
CA GLU A 70 5.26 3.45 16.67
C GLU A 70 6.36 3.09 15.67
N ILE A 71 5.98 2.62 14.47
CA ILE A 71 6.96 2.32 13.40
C ILE A 71 7.67 3.59 12.95
N LEU A 72 6.92 4.66 12.63
CA LEU A 72 7.51 5.92 12.19
C LEU A 72 8.47 6.47 13.25
N SER A 73 8.08 6.43 14.54
CA SER A 73 8.97 6.83 15.65
C SER A 73 10.24 6.00 15.73
N ALA A 74 10.13 4.68 15.49
CA ALA A 74 11.29 3.79 15.51
C ALA A 74 12.23 4.01 14.31
N LEU A 75 11.73 4.54 13.21
CA LEU A 75 12.51 4.79 11.99
C LEU A 75 13.18 6.17 11.94
N GLU A 76 12.82 7.13 12.80
CA GLU A 76 13.35 8.51 12.80
C GLU A 76 14.89 8.59 12.78
N GLU A 77 15.58 7.71 13.52
CA GLU A 77 17.06 7.70 13.58
C GLU A 77 17.69 6.73 12.56
N THR A 78 16.93 6.30 11.53
CA THR A 78 17.41 5.35 10.53
C THR A 78 17.72 6.03 9.19
N TRP A 79 18.11 5.24 8.20
CA TRP A 79 18.37 5.68 6.83
C TRP A 79 17.13 5.59 5.92
N VAL A 80 16.01 5.18 6.46
CA VAL A 80 14.75 5.10 5.72
C VAL A 80 14.09 6.48 5.76
N PRO A 81 13.82 7.08 4.60
CA PRO A 81 13.10 8.34 4.57
C PRO A 81 11.64 8.12 4.94
N THR A 82 11.22 8.68 6.07
CA THR A 82 9.84 8.64 6.58
C THR A 82 9.43 10.03 7.04
N PRO A 83 8.13 10.34 7.14
CA PRO A 83 7.68 11.53 7.85
C PRO A 83 8.14 11.49 9.31
N ASP A 84 8.69 12.60 9.82
CA ASP A 84 8.99 12.73 11.24
C ASP A 84 7.69 12.82 12.04
N VAL A 85 7.54 12.02 13.11
CA VAL A 85 6.36 12.10 13.95
C VAL A 85 6.51 13.20 15.00
N VAL A 86 5.41 13.87 15.29
CA VAL A 86 5.39 15.04 16.18
C VAL A 86 4.76 14.70 17.53
N LEU A 87 3.60 14.06 17.51
CA LEU A 87 2.89 13.62 18.72
C LEU A 87 1.81 12.58 18.37
N ALA A 88 1.44 11.75 19.36
CA ALA A 88 0.22 10.96 19.33
C ALA A 88 -0.71 11.35 20.49
N CYS A 89 -2.00 11.16 20.30
CA CYS A 89 -3.04 11.42 21.28
C CYS A 89 -4.02 10.25 21.35
N GLU A 90 -4.05 9.58 22.50
CA GLU A 90 -4.98 8.51 22.81
C GLU A 90 -6.24 9.01 23.54
N ASP A 91 -6.29 10.30 23.88
CA ASP A 91 -7.45 10.92 24.54
C ASP A 91 -8.52 11.29 23.52
N GLU A 92 -9.46 10.38 23.31
CA GLU A 92 -10.61 10.56 22.41
C GLU A 92 -11.46 11.80 22.74
N SER A 93 -11.34 12.35 23.97
CA SER A 93 -12.10 13.55 24.34
C SER A 93 -11.66 14.80 23.56
N ILE A 94 -10.52 14.77 22.86
CA ILE A 94 -9.97 15.92 22.13
C ILE A 94 -10.68 16.14 20.80
N ILE A 95 -10.76 15.11 19.93
CA ILE A 95 -11.40 15.21 18.61
C ILE A 95 -12.50 14.15 18.39
N GLY A 96 -12.86 13.38 19.42
CA GLY A 96 -13.81 12.27 19.32
C GLY A 96 -13.16 10.93 18.94
N ASP A 97 -11.84 10.92 18.74
CA ASP A 97 -11.05 9.76 18.30
C ASP A 97 -9.59 9.88 18.74
N ILE A 98 -8.84 8.78 18.64
CA ILE A 98 -7.38 8.82 18.73
C ILE A 98 -6.79 9.46 17.46
N PHE A 99 -5.62 10.08 17.55
CA PHE A 99 -4.94 10.64 16.40
C PHE A 99 -3.43 10.75 16.63
N TYR A 100 -2.67 10.91 15.54
CA TYR A 100 -1.29 11.37 15.62
C TYR A 100 -1.02 12.48 14.60
N VAL A 101 0.04 13.22 14.83
CA VAL A 101 0.51 14.31 13.98
C VAL A 101 1.93 13.98 13.53
N MET A 102 2.19 14.16 12.24
CA MET A 102 3.50 13.97 11.61
C MET A 102 3.82 15.13 10.67
N GLU A 103 5.08 15.22 10.26
CA GLU A 103 5.51 16.11 9.18
C GLU A 103 4.71 15.84 7.90
N ARG A 104 4.36 16.91 7.19
CA ARG A 104 3.81 16.81 5.85
C ARG A 104 4.95 16.86 4.84
N ILE A 105 5.25 15.73 4.22
CA ILE A 105 6.24 15.66 3.14
C ILE A 105 5.64 16.19 1.84
N GLU A 106 6.38 17.07 1.16
CA GLU A 106 6.00 17.59 -0.16
C GLU A 106 6.73 16.85 -1.29
N GLY A 107 5.99 16.55 -2.34
CA GLY A 107 6.53 15.86 -3.51
C GLY A 107 5.43 15.31 -4.41
N ASP A 108 5.80 14.32 -5.22
CA ASP A 108 4.88 13.62 -6.10
C ASP A 108 4.93 12.12 -5.83
N VAL A 109 3.77 11.50 -5.77
CA VAL A 109 3.62 10.05 -5.87
C VAL A 109 3.41 9.65 -7.34
N LEU A 110 3.85 8.46 -7.73
CA LEU A 110 3.76 7.99 -9.10
C LEU A 110 2.71 6.86 -9.17
N GLU A 111 1.54 7.17 -9.70
CA GLU A 111 0.41 6.24 -9.77
C GLU A 111 0.07 5.87 -11.24
N LEU A 112 -0.45 6.79 -12.00
CA LEU A 112 -0.83 6.60 -13.41
C LEU A 112 0.20 7.17 -14.39
N ASP A 113 0.95 8.19 -13.99
CA ASP A 113 1.92 8.89 -14.83
C ASP A 113 3.07 9.45 -13.99
N GLU A 114 4.10 9.91 -14.67
CA GLU A 114 5.28 10.54 -14.09
C GLU A 114 5.32 12.05 -14.44
N PRO A 115 5.71 12.93 -13.51
CA PRO A 115 5.88 14.36 -13.79
C PRO A 115 6.86 14.59 -14.95
N GLU A 116 6.64 15.65 -15.75
CA GLU A 116 7.47 15.99 -16.92
C GLU A 116 8.98 16.00 -16.59
N ARG A 117 9.35 16.49 -15.39
CA ARG A 117 10.75 16.52 -14.93
C ARG A 117 11.40 15.15 -14.78
N PHE A 118 10.62 14.08 -14.69
CA PHE A 118 11.09 12.70 -14.57
C PHE A 118 11.06 11.92 -15.90
N GLN A 119 10.51 12.48 -16.97
CA GLN A 119 10.32 11.82 -18.27
C GLN A 119 11.60 11.66 -19.10
N THR A 120 12.76 11.61 -18.46
CA THR A 120 14.02 11.29 -19.14
C THR A 120 14.52 9.90 -18.75
N PRO A 121 15.21 9.18 -19.66
CA PRO A 121 15.74 7.85 -19.34
C PRO A 121 16.64 7.83 -18.09
N GLU A 122 17.35 8.92 -17.82
CA GLU A 122 18.22 9.04 -16.63
C GLU A 122 17.37 9.11 -15.35
N GLN A 123 16.33 9.95 -15.32
CA GLN A 123 15.47 10.09 -14.15
C GLN A 123 14.66 8.82 -13.90
N ARG A 124 14.13 8.20 -14.93
CA ARG A 124 13.42 6.91 -14.85
C ARG A 124 14.28 5.80 -14.25
N ARG A 125 15.54 5.70 -14.73
CA ARG A 125 16.50 4.74 -14.16
C ARG A 125 16.77 5.05 -12.69
N ARG A 126 16.82 6.33 -12.33
CA ARG A 126 17.02 6.74 -10.97
C ARG A 126 15.83 6.42 -10.08
N ILE A 127 14.59 6.63 -10.55
CA ILE A 127 13.38 6.24 -9.82
C ILE A 127 13.43 4.74 -9.46
N GLY A 128 13.67 3.86 -10.43
CA GLY A 128 13.75 2.43 -10.15
C GLY A 128 14.89 2.07 -9.19
N ALA A 129 16.04 2.74 -9.29
CA ALA A 129 17.16 2.54 -8.37
C ALA A 129 16.81 2.99 -6.95
N GLU A 130 16.30 4.21 -6.76
CA GLU A 130 15.89 4.77 -5.45
C GLU A 130 14.82 3.90 -4.79
N THR A 131 13.82 3.42 -5.57
CA THR A 131 12.75 2.55 -5.07
C THR A 131 13.32 1.27 -4.45
N VAL A 132 14.18 0.55 -5.18
CA VAL A 132 14.74 -0.70 -4.66
C VAL A 132 15.79 -0.47 -3.58
N ASP A 133 16.59 0.59 -3.69
CA ASP A 133 17.58 0.93 -2.66
C ASP A 133 16.90 1.26 -1.32
N THR A 134 15.78 1.95 -1.37
CA THR A 134 15.01 2.27 -0.17
C THR A 134 14.34 1.04 0.44
N LEU A 135 13.76 0.15 -0.39
CA LEU A 135 13.24 -1.13 0.08
C LEU A 135 14.35 -1.97 0.75
N SER A 136 15.54 -2.00 0.15
CA SER A 136 16.70 -2.70 0.72
C SER A 136 17.13 -2.11 2.08
N LYS A 137 17.01 -0.80 2.28
CA LYS A 137 17.27 -0.14 3.57
C LYS A 137 16.25 -0.56 4.62
N ILE A 138 14.95 -0.60 4.26
CA ILE A 138 13.87 -1.06 5.15
C ILE A 138 14.17 -2.47 5.64
N HIS A 139 14.46 -3.39 4.72
CA HIS A 139 14.73 -4.79 5.04
C HIS A 139 16.07 -5.04 5.75
N SER A 140 16.95 -4.04 5.79
CA SER A 140 18.23 -4.10 6.50
C SER A 140 18.19 -3.47 7.89
N ILE A 141 17.03 -3.04 8.36
CA ILE A 141 16.84 -2.47 9.70
C ILE A 141 17.10 -3.55 10.75
N ASP A 142 17.94 -3.23 11.71
CA ASP A 142 18.11 -3.99 12.94
C ASP A 142 16.92 -3.70 13.87
N THR A 143 15.92 -4.57 13.83
CA THR A 143 14.64 -4.40 14.56
C THR A 143 14.82 -4.41 16.09
N ASP A 144 15.85 -5.11 16.60
CA ASP A 144 16.18 -5.07 18.04
C ASP A 144 16.69 -3.69 18.44
N ARG A 145 17.54 -3.09 17.60
CA ARG A 145 18.14 -1.78 17.87
C ARG A 145 17.12 -0.65 17.86
N VAL A 146 16.12 -0.72 17.00
CA VAL A 146 15.06 0.30 16.88
C VAL A 146 13.83 0.01 17.75
N GLY A 147 13.86 -1.08 18.55
CA GLY A 147 12.78 -1.41 19.49
C GLY A 147 11.56 -2.11 18.86
N LEU A 148 11.68 -2.63 17.64
CA LEU A 148 10.60 -3.31 16.92
C LEU A 148 10.65 -4.84 16.99
N SER A 149 11.53 -5.44 17.80
CA SER A 149 11.68 -6.90 17.85
C SER A 149 10.43 -7.68 18.29
N SER A 150 9.50 -7.02 19.00
CA SER A 150 8.22 -7.61 19.42
C SER A 150 7.05 -7.18 18.54
N PHE A 151 7.32 -6.53 17.41
CA PHE A 151 6.30 -5.86 16.61
C PHE A 151 5.50 -6.79 15.68
N GLY A 152 5.93 -8.02 15.47
CA GLY A 152 5.26 -9.04 14.66
C GLY A 152 4.93 -10.29 15.48
N ASP A 153 4.18 -11.19 14.87
CA ASP A 153 4.01 -12.52 15.44
C ASP A 153 5.34 -13.29 15.41
N GLU A 154 5.73 -13.90 16.52
CA GLU A 154 6.97 -14.69 16.64
C GLU A 154 6.96 -15.99 15.78
N GLY A 155 5.98 -16.13 14.86
CA GLY A 155 5.75 -17.34 14.07
C GLY A 155 6.66 -17.45 12.86
N THR A 156 7.20 -18.65 12.64
CA THR A 156 8.03 -19.01 11.47
C THR A 156 7.22 -19.15 10.17
N ASP A 157 5.90 -18.98 10.21
CA ASP A 157 4.97 -19.29 9.13
C ASP A 157 4.27 -18.04 8.57
N TYR A 158 4.98 -16.89 8.55
CA TYR A 158 4.43 -15.60 8.07
C TYR A 158 3.71 -15.74 6.73
N LEU A 159 4.33 -16.37 5.72
CA LEU A 159 3.75 -16.50 4.38
C LEU A 159 2.49 -17.37 4.38
N ALA A 160 2.50 -18.50 5.10
CA ALA A 160 1.33 -19.35 5.22
C ALA A 160 0.18 -18.62 5.91
N HIS A 161 0.48 -17.87 6.99
CA HIS A 161 -0.50 -17.06 7.69
C HIS A 161 -1.09 -15.95 6.81
N GLN A 162 -0.26 -15.27 6.00
CA GLN A 162 -0.74 -14.29 5.03
C GLN A 162 -1.71 -14.91 4.02
N VAL A 163 -1.40 -16.09 3.45
CA VAL A 163 -2.30 -16.80 2.52
C VAL A 163 -3.61 -17.16 3.21
N GLU A 164 -3.56 -17.69 4.44
CA GLU A 164 -4.76 -18.04 5.21
C GLU A 164 -5.63 -16.82 5.50
N GLN A 165 -5.05 -15.71 5.97
CA GLN A 165 -5.78 -14.49 6.27
C GLN A 165 -6.44 -13.89 5.02
N LEU A 166 -5.72 -13.82 3.89
CA LEU A 166 -6.26 -13.28 2.64
C LEU A 166 -7.36 -14.17 2.07
N THR A 167 -7.21 -15.50 2.20
CA THR A 167 -8.26 -16.46 1.80
C THR A 167 -9.50 -16.28 2.65
N ALA A 168 -9.35 -16.19 3.97
CA ALA A 168 -10.48 -15.96 4.87
C ALA A 168 -11.17 -14.61 4.61
N GLN A 169 -10.41 -13.57 4.26
CA GLN A 169 -10.97 -12.26 3.87
C GLN A 169 -11.77 -12.36 2.56
N LEU A 170 -11.26 -13.08 1.57
CA LEU A 170 -11.96 -13.32 0.31
C LEU A 170 -13.25 -14.12 0.53
N GLU A 171 -13.20 -15.19 1.33
CA GLU A 171 -14.37 -15.99 1.71
C GLU A 171 -15.44 -15.14 2.41
N TRP A 172 -15.01 -14.36 3.41
CA TRP A 172 -15.90 -13.44 4.12
C TRP A 172 -16.56 -12.45 3.15
N ALA A 173 -15.80 -11.85 2.25
CA ALA A 173 -16.35 -10.90 1.29
C ALA A 173 -17.35 -11.58 0.35
N GLN A 174 -17.03 -12.80 -0.11
CA GLN A 174 -17.86 -13.54 -1.03
C GLN A 174 -19.19 -14.02 -0.43
N GLU A 175 -19.32 -14.16 0.87
CA GLU A 175 -20.64 -14.44 1.50
C GLU A 175 -21.73 -13.47 1.02
N ARG A 176 -21.35 -12.21 0.72
CA ARG A 176 -22.27 -11.17 0.23
C ARG A 176 -22.23 -11.00 -1.28
N THR A 177 -21.06 -11.12 -1.90
CA THR A 177 -20.84 -10.82 -3.32
C THR A 177 -21.19 -11.98 -4.25
N ALA A 178 -21.33 -13.21 -3.73
CA ALA A 178 -21.66 -14.40 -4.49
C ALA A 178 -23.01 -14.33 -5.23
N GLU A 179 -23.90 -13.41 -4.83
CA GLU A 179 -25.15 -13.14 -5.53
C GLU A 179 -24.93 -12.45 -6.90
N SER A 180 -23.80 -11.73 -7.04
CA SER A 180 -23.42 -10.99 -8.25
C SER A 180 -22.61 -11.86 -9.21
N ARG A 181 -21.60 -12.59 -8.69
CA ARG A 181 -20.67 -13.40 -9.48
C ARG A 181 -19.95 -14.47 -8.67
N GLU A 182 -19.38 -15.45 -9.35
CA GLU A 182 -18.48 -16.45 -8.77
C GLU A 182 -17.01 -16.06 -8.98
N LEU A 183 -16.16 -16.32 -7.97
CA LEU A 183 -14.72 -16.04 -7.98
C LEU A 183 -13.87 -17.32 -8.03
N SER A 184 -14.30 -18.31 -8.82
CA SER A 184 -13.62 -19.62 -8.89
C SER A 184 -12.13 -19.50 -9.16
N VAL A 185 -11.71 -18.58 -10.05
CA VAL A 185 -10.29 -18.36 -10.37
C VAL A 185 -9.52 -17.84 -9.15
N CYS A 186 -10.11 -16.94 -8.34
CA CYS A 186 -9.44 -16.44 -7.13
C CYS A 186 -9.24 -17.55 -6.09
N PHE A 187 -10.18 -18.47 -5.95
CA PHE A 187 -10.03 -19.64 -5.06
C PHE A 187 -9.02 -20.66 -5.59
N GLU A 188 -8.97 -20.90 -6.91
CA GLU A 188 -7.90 -21.71 -7.51
C GLU A 188 -6.50 -21.12 -7.21
N ILE A 189 -6.38 -19.80 -7.19
CA ILE A 189 -5.14 -19.10 -6.84
C ILE A 189 -4.83 -19.26 -5.35
N ALA A 190 -5.84 -19.13 -4.47
CA ALA A 190 -5.67 -19.36 -3.03
C ALA A 190 -5.16 -20.78 -2.76
N ASP A 191 -5.75 -21.80 -3.37
CA ASP A 191 -5.31 -23.20 -3.27
C ASP A 191 -3.88 -23.36 -3.78
N TRP A 192 -3.57 -22.75 -4.95
CA TRP A 192 -2.20 -22.81 -5.49
C TRP A 192 -1.18 -22.15 -4.56
N LEU A 193 -1.51 -20.99 -3.99
CA LEU A 193 -0.64 -20.31 -3.01
C LEU A 193 -0.42 -21.19 -1.78
N ALA A 194 -1.48 -21.78 -1.22
CA ALA A 194 -1.38 -22.66 -0.05
C ALA A 194 -0.50 -23.88 -0.30
N ASP A 195 -0.57 -24.47 -1.51
CA ASP A 195 0.24 -25.63 -1.90
C ASP A 195 1.70 -25.29 -2.24
N ASN A 196 2.03 -24.00 -2.48
CA ASN A 196 3.34 -23.57 -2.96
C ASN A 196 4.06 -22.58 -2.00
N VAL A 197 3.64 -22.49 -0.74
CA VAL A 197 4.30 -21.62 0.26
C VAL A 197 5.79 -21.93 0.36
N PRO A 198 6.69 -21.01 0.02
CA PRO A 198 8.13 -21.26 0.19
C PRO A 198 8.51 -21.18 1.66
N LYS A 199 9.64 -21.79 1.98
CA LYS A 199 10.24 -21.58 3.29
C LYS A 199 10.82 -20.18 3.36
N SER A 200 10.34 -19.37 4.29
CA SER A 200 10.96 -18.08 4.60
C SER A 200 12.35 -18.28 5.22
N GLU A 201 13.36 -17.62 4.65
CA GLU A 201 14.75 -17.67 5.15
C GLU A 201 15.13 -16.41 5.91
N HIS A 202 14.36 -15.34 5.76
CA HIS A 202 14.60 -14.03 6.34
C HIS A 202 13.35 -13.52 7.06
N HIS A 203 13.58 -12.80 8.15
CA HIS A 203 12.53 -12.20 8.96
C HIS A 203 12.98 -10.79 9.35
N THR A 204 12.38 -9.77 8.71
CA THR A 204 12.77 -8.37 8.84
C THR A 204 11.54 -7.49 9.01
N LEU A 205 11.74 -6.18 9.22
CA LEU A 205 10.66 -5.22 9.03
C LEU A 205 10.21 -5.27 7.59
N VAL A 206 8.91 -5.46 7.34
CA VAL A 206 8.27 -5.36 6.04
C VAL A 206 7.26 -4.22 6.06
N HIS A 207 7.15 -3.49 4.94
CA HIS A 207 6.19 -2.40 4.79
C HIS A 207 4.76 -2.92 4.63
N GLY A 208 4.61 -4.02 3.92
CA GLY A 208 3.32 -4.64 3.63
C GLY A 208 2.56 -4.03 2.47
N ASP A 209 2.84 -2.78 2.07
CA ASP A 209 2.22 -2.10 0.91
C ASP A 209 3.23 -1.23 0.14
N TYR A 210 4.45 -1.75 -0.08
CA TYR A 210 5.52 -0.99 -0.73
C TYR A 210 5.34 -0.93 -2.25
N LYS A 211 4.87 0.20 -2.75
CA LYS A 211 4.60 0.48 -4.18
C LYS A 211 4.80 1.96 -4.49
N LEU A 212 4.83 2.34 -5.76
CA LEU A 212 5.20 3.71 -6.18
C LEU A 212 4.24 4.79 -5.68
N ASP A 213 2.97 4.49 -5.48
CA ASP A 213 1.98 5.42 -4.93
C ASP A 213 2.06 5.61 -3.41
N ASN A 214 2.84 4.78 -2.71
CA ASN A 214 3.22 4.98 -1.31
C ASN A 214 4.64 5.56 -1.15
N ILE A 215 5.24 6.04 -2.25
CA ILE A 215 6.57 6.63 -2.25
C ILE A 215 6.49 8.07 -2.74
N MET A 216 6.85 8.99 -1.87
CA MET A 216 6.93 10.42 -2.18
C MET A 216 8.28 10.75 -2.78
N PHE A 217 8.30 11.18 -4.05
CA PHE A 217 9.50 11.73 -4.69
C PHE A 217 9.54 13.25 -4.52
N ALA A 218 10.67 13.78 -4.11
CA ALA A 218 10.85 15.22 -3.95
C ALA A 218 10.60 15.99 -5.23
N SER A 219 10.14 17.24 -5.10
CA SER A 219 9.74 18.11 -6.22
C SER A 219 10.90 18.50 -7.15
N GLY A 220 12.14 18.17 -6.80
CA GLY A 220 13.34 18.54 -7.57
C GLY A 220 13.82 17.48 -8.55
N THR A 221 14.98 17.76 -9.19
CA THR A 221 15.81 16.81 -9.93
C THR A 221 17.24 16.88 -9.39
N PRO A 222 17.96 15.77 -9.33
CA PRO A 222 17.57 14.42 -9.77
C PRO A 222 16.51 13.79 -8.88
N ALA A 223 15.72 12.82 -9.42
CA ALA A 223 14.73 12.10 -8.68
C ALA A 223 15.34 11.45 -7.43
N HIS A 224 14.73 11.68 -6.26
CA HIS A 224 15.07 11.02 -5.01
C HIS A 224 13.84 10.91 -4.13
N ILE A 225 13.81 9.89 -3.26
CA ILE A 225 12.70 9.64 -2.36
C ILE A 225 12.80 10.61 -1.18
N ALA A 226 11.73 11.38 -0.96
CA ALA A 226 11.55 12.25 0.19
C ALA A 226 10.93 11.52 1.38
N GLY A 227 10.07 10.53 1.12
CA GLY A 227 9.45 9.72 2.17
C GLY A 227 8.75 8.48 1.65
N VAL A 228 8.72 7.45 2.47
CA VAL A 228 7.86 6.27 2.33
C VAL A 228 6.67 6.48 3.25
N LEU A 229 5.47 6.32 2.70
CA LEU A 229 4.19 6.62 3.34
C LEU A 229 3.40 5.34 3.59
N ASP A 230 2.40 5.43 4.47
CA ASP A 230 1.37 4.40 4.69
C ASP A 230 1.91 3.07 5.27
N TRP A 231 2.45 3.18 6.49
CA TRP A 231 3.04 2.06 7.23
C TRP A 231 2.03 1.23 8.03
N GLU A 232 0.72 1.42 7.82
CA GLU A 232 -0.34 0.76 8.58
C GLU A 232 -0.35 -0.78 8.47
N MET A 233 0.16 -1.32 7.33
CA MET A 233 0.26 -2.76 7.08
C MET A 233 1.61 -3.36 7.48
N SER A 234 2.49 -2.57 8.07
CA SER A 234 3.84 -3.00 8.39
C SER A 234 3.88 -3.99 9.55
N THR A 235 4.81 -4.91 9.47
CA THR A 235 5.03 -5.95 10.50
C THR A 235 6.44 -6.52 10.38
N LEU A 236 6.77 -7.51 11.21
CA LEU A 236 7.93 -8.37 10.95
C LEU A 236 7.50 -9.54 10.09
N GLY A 237 8.24 -9.80 9.00
CA GLY A 237 7.85 -10.83 8.04
C GLY A 237 8.95 -11.16 7.03
N ASP A 238 8.55 -11.86 5.98
CA ASP A 238 9.43 -12.21 4.87
C ASP A 238 9.59 -11.00 3.93
N PRO A 239 10.81 -10.44 3.81
CA PRO A 239 11.06 -9.25 2.99
C PRO A 239 10.78 -9.48 1.49
N LEU A 240 10.83 -10.72 1.02
CA LEU A 240 10.57 -11.01 -0.39
C LEU A 240 9.08 -10.83 -0.76
N ALA A 241 8.19 -10.79 0.24
CA ALA A 241 6.79 -10.46 0.02
C ALA A 241 6.62 -9.00 -0.45
N ASP A 242 7.33 -8.04 0.15
CA ASP A 242 7.33 -6.64 -0.31
C ASP A 242 7.94 -6.48 -1.69
N LEU A 243 9.05 -7.19 -1.97
CA LEU A 243 9.65 -7.16 -3.30
C LEU A 243 8.69 -7.75 -4.35
N GLY A 244 8.05 -8.89 -4.06
CA GLY A 244 7.05 -9.49 -4.94
C GLY A 244 5.84 -8.58 -5.17
N TRP A 245 5.41 -7.88 -4.13
CA TRP A 245 4.37 -6.86 -4.21
C TRP A 245 4.77 -5.72 -5.15
N LEU A 246 5.93 -5.10 -4.95
CA LEU A 246 6.47 -4.06 -5.84
C LEU A 246 6.54 -4.54 -7.29
N LEU A 247 7.08 -5.75 -7.52
CA LEU A 247 7.26 -6.31 -8.86
C LEU A 247 5.93 -6.65 -9.55
N SER A 248 4.84 -6.90 -8.81
CA SER A 248 3.52 -7.13 -9.37
C SER A 248 2.91 -5.87 -9.98
N TYR A 249 3.30 -4.69 -9.49
CA TYR A 249 2.94 -3.37 -10.04
C TYR A 249 3.94 -2.85 -11.07
N TRP A 250 5.13 -3.47 -11.18
CA TRP A 250 6.14 -3.05 -12.15
C TRP A 250 5.90 -3.72 -13.50
N THR A 251 5.29 -2.99 -14.43
CA THR A 251 4.89 -3.54 -15.72
C THR A 251 6.01 -3.43 -16.75
N GLU A 252 6.08 -4.40 -17.67
CA GLU A 252 7.00 -4.42 -18.80
C GLU A 252 6.22 -4.49 -20.13
N GLU A 253 6.83 -4.02 -21.23
CA GLU A 253 6.20 -3.99 -22.56
C GLU A 253 5.74 -5.38 -23.05
N ARG A 254 6.40 -6.43 -22.58
CA ARG A 254 6.11 -7.83 -22.93
C ARG A 254 5.01 -8.47 -22.10
N ASP A 255 4.55 -7.82 -21.06
CA ASP A 255 3.51 -8.38 -20.20
C ASP A 255 2.18 -8.42 -20.97
N PRO A 256 1.43 -9.54 -20.90
CA PRO A 256 0.10 -9.61 -21.49
C PRO A 256 -0.85 -8.65 -20.77
N SER A 257 -1.95 -8.29 -21.46
CA SER A 257 -3.05 -7.60 -20.80
C SER A 257 -3.70 -8.47 -19.72
N PRO A 258 -3.99 -7.93 -18.53
CA PRO A 258 -4.81 -8.63 -17.56
C PRO A 258 -6.30 -8.64 -17.94
N VAL A 259 -6.73 -7.74 -18.83
CA VAL A 259 -8.08 -7.75 -19.45
C VAL A 259 -8.04 -8.76 -20.60
N THR A 260 -8.41 -9.99 -20.30
CA THR A 260 -8.42 -11.12 -21.24
C THR A 260 -9.71 -11.17 -22.04
N ASP A 261 -9.73 -11.94 -23.14
CA ASP A 261 -10.90 -12.04 -24.03
C ASP A 261 -12.19 -12.45 -23.26
N ASP A 262 -12.08 -13.29 -22.24
CA ASP A 262 -13.21 -13.70 -21.42
C ASP A 262 -13.71 -12.60 -20.48
N ILE A 263 -12.81 -11.77 -19.95
CA ILE A 263 -13.18 -10.56 -19.19
C ILE A 263 -13.90 -9.56 -20.10
N GLU A 264 -13.38 -9.35 -21.32
CA GLU A 264 -14.01 -8.48 -22.30
C GLU A 264 -15.38 -8.98 -22.74
N GLU A 265 -15.53 -10.29 -23.03
CA GLU A 265 -16.82 -10.92 -23.37
C GLU A 265 -17.86 -10.78 -22.24
N GLU A 266 -17.44 -10.92 -20.98
CA GLU A 266 -18.34 -10.89 -19.83
C GLU A 266 -18.76 -9.47 -19.44
N TYR A 267 -17.82 -8.50 -19.51
CA TYR A 267 -18.01 -7.18 -18.91
C TYR A 267 -18.02 -6.00 -19.88
N SER A 268 -17.86 -6.18 -21.20
CA SER A 268 -17.79 -5.06 -22.16
C SER A 268 -19.02 -4.15 -22.17
N ASP A 269 -20.20 -4.66 -21.82
CA ASP A 269 -21.44 -3.90 -21.72
C ASP A 269 -21.65 -3.26 -20.32
N HIS A 270 -20.73 -3.49 -19.38
CA HIS A 270 -20.86 -2.96 -18.02
C HIS A 270 -20.47 -1.48 -17.94
N ASP A 271 -21.23 -0.68 -17.19
CA ASP A 271 -21.03 0.77 -17.09
C ASP A 271 -19.62 1.19 -16.64
N TYR A 272 -18.95 0.35 -15.83
CA TYR A 272 -17.60 0.59 -15.32
C TYR A 272 -16.49 -0.02 -16.19
N PHE A 273 -16.82 -0.73 -17.28
CA PHE A 273 -15.80 -1.36 -18.14
C PHE A 273 -14.77 -0.35 -18.69
N PRO A 274 -15.14 0.88 -19.13
CA PRO A 274 -14.14 1.87 -19.55
C PRO A 274 -13.16 2.31 -18.44
N MET A 275 -13.56 2.20 -17.17
CA MET A 275 -12.68 2.47 -16.04
C MET A 275 -11.74 1.30 -15.76
N LEU A 276 -12.16 0.07 -16.06
CA LEU A 276 -11.31 -1.12 -15.92
C LEU A 276 -10.02 -0.98 -16.72
N ASP A 277 -10.11 -0.50 -17.97
CA ASP A 277 -8.96 -0.27 -18.84
C ASP A 277 -7.95 0.70 -18.20
N ILE A 278 -8.45 1.75 -17.53
CA ILE A 278 -7.58 2.72 -16.84
C ILE A 278 -6.85 2.06 -15.67
N TYR A 279 -7.56 1.34 -14.82
CA TYR A 279 -6.97 0.76 -13.62
C TYR A 279 -6.19 -0.53 -13.87
N ALA A 280 -6.63 -1.36 -14.81
CA ALA A 280 -5.95 -2.62 -15.10
C ALA A 280 -4.80 -2.47 -16.12
N GLU A 281 -4.94 -1.53 -17.07
CA GLU A 281 -3.99 -1.37 -18.17
C GLU A 281 -3.04 -0.17 -17.98
N GLU A 282 -3.51 0.95 -17.41
CA GLU A 282 -2.74 2.18 -17.33
C GLU A 282 -2.03 2.35 -15.97
N TYR A 283 -2.48 1.66 -14.91
CA TYR A 283 -1.84 1.75 -13.60
C TYR A 283 -0.38 1.28 -13.67
N SER A 284 0.54 2.15 -13.27
CA SER A 284 1.99 1.94 -13.39
C SER A 284 2.53 1.62 -14.79
N LYS A 285 1.75 1.81 -15.86
CA LYS A 285 2.18 1.57 -17.25
C LYS A 285 3.40 2.39 -17.65
N PHE A 286 3.59 3.55 -17.03
CA PHE A 286 4.77 4.39 -17.27
C PHE A 286 6.09 3.65 -17.00
N THR A 287 6.11 2.60 -16.18
CA THR A 287 7.31 1.78 -15.93
C THR A 287 7.78 1.01 -17.18
N ARG A 288 6.94 0.89 -18.22
CA ARG A 288 7.28 0.36 -19.55
C ARG A 288 8.14 1.33 -20.38
N ASN A 289 8.16 2.62 -20.00
CA ASN A 289 8.87 3.64 -20.75
C ASN A 289 10.39 3.42 -20.72
N ALA A 290 11.05 3.75 -21.85
CA ALA A 290 12.50 3.61 -21.97
C ALA A 290 13.24 4.38 -20.85
N GLY A 291 14.12 3.68 -20.17
CA GLY A 291 14.91 4.21 -19.05
C GLY A 291 14.57 3.55 -17.71
N TYR A 292 13.36 3.08 -17.50
CA TYR A 292 13.07 2.27 -16.31
C TYR A 292 13.86 0.95 -16.32
N HIS A 293 14.15 0.44 -15.13
CA HIS A 293 14.71 -0.89 -14.96
C HIS A 293 13.68 -1.95 -15.33
N ARG A 294 14.14 -3.08 -15.83
CA ARG A 294 13.33 -4.30 -15.91
C ARG A 294 13.24 -4.93 -14.51
N ARG A 295 12.22 -5.75 -14.27
CA ARG A 295 12.06 -6.50 -13.02
C ARG A 295 13.33 -7.26 -12.63
N GLU A 296 13.95 -7.98 -13.57
CA GLU A 296 15.22 -8.68 -13.35
C GLU A 296 16.35 -7.74 -12.88
N GLU A 297 16.44 -6.52 -13.41
CA GLU A 297 17.45 -5.55 -13.00
C GLU A 297 17.19 -5.01 -11.59
N LEU A 298 15.90 -4.85 -11.18
CA LEU A 298 15.51 -4.47 -9.83
C LEU A 298 15.86 -5.58 -8.83
N VAL A 299 15.52 -6.83 -9.15
CA VAL A 299 15.86 -8.00 -8.33
C VAL A 299 17.37 -8.11 -8.13
N ASN A 300 18.16 -8.09 -9.22
CA ASN A 300 19.62 -8.14 -9.14
C ASN A 300 20.21 -7.01 -8.26
N ARG A 301 19.58 -5.82 -8.29
CA ARG A 301 20.00 -4.71 -7.44
C ARG A 301 19.66 -4.94 -5.97
N TYR A 302 18.46 -5.45 -5.67
CA TYR A 302 18.01 -5.81 -4.35
C TYR A 302 18.91 -6.87 -3.71
N GLU A 303 19.12 -7.99 -4.39
CA GLU A 303 19.98 -9.09 -3.94
C GLU A 303 21.41 -8.63 -3.64
N LYS A 304 21.95 -7.77 -4.50
CA LYS A 304 23.28 -7.21 -4.29
C LYS A 304 23.40 -6.36 -3.02
N GLN A 305 22.33 -5.68 -2.62
CA GLN A 305 22.33 -4.80 -1.46
C GLN A 305 22.02 -5.52 -0.16
N THR A 306 21.04 -6.42 -0.19
CA THR A 306 20.60 -7.15 0.99
C THR A 306 21.36 -8.45 1.22
N GLY A 307 21.84 -9.08 0.16
CA GLY A 307 22.34 -10.45 0.18
C GLY A 307 21.22 -11.51 0.24
N PHE A 308 19.96 -11.11 0.14
CA PHE A 308 18.80 -12.01 0.11
C PHE A 308 18.56 -12.46 -1.32
N GLU A 309 18.59 -13.76 -1.57
CA GLU A 309 18.34 -14.33 -2.90
C GLU A 309 16.83 -14.37 -3.17
N TYR A 310 16.37 -13.74 -4.27
CA TYR A 310 14.97 -13.73 -4.67
C TYR A 310 14.62 -14.97 -5.46
N THR A 311 14.13 -15.98 -4.76
CA THR A 311 13.63 -17.22 -5.33
C THR A 311 12.10 -17.24 -5.30
N ASN A 312 11.49 -18.23 -5.97
CA ASN A 312 10.03 -18.40 -5.98
C ASN A 312 9.24 -17.16 -6.46
N ASP A 313 9.76 -16.43 -7.45
CA ASP A 313 9.15 -15.24 -8.05
C ASP A 313 7.65 -15.37 -8.27
N ARG A 314 7.21 -16.49 -8.86
CA ARG A 314 5.79 -16.73 -9.13
C ARG A 314 4.94 -16.68 -7.87
N PHE A 315 5.43 -17.26 -6.76
CA PHE A 315 4.70 -17.23 -5.48
C PHE A 315 4.55 -15.80 -4.96
N TYR A 316 5.65 -15.07 -4.84
CA TYR A 316 5.62 -13.74 -4.22
C TYR A 316 4.81 -12.72 -5.03
N ARG A 317 4.93 -12.71 -6.36
CA ARG A 317 4.11 -11.83 -7.20
C ARG A 317 2.66 -12.25 -7.22
N THR A 318 2.36 -13.55 -7.27
CA THR A 318 0.98 -14.05 -7.17
C THR A 318 0.36 -13.69 -5.83
N LEU A 319 1.10 -13.83 -4.71
CA LEU A 319 0.64 -13.42 -3.38
C LEU A 319 0.28 -11.92 -3.36
N GLY A 320 1.10 -11.08 -3.98
CA GLY A 320 0.82 -9.65 -4.13
C GLY A 320 -0.51 -9.39 -4.86
N VAL A 321 -0.67 -9.96 -6.06
CA VAL A 321 -1.93 -9.78 -6.83
C VAL A 321 -3.13 -10.35 -6.10
N PHE A 322 -2.99 -11.50 -5.42
CA PHE A 322 -4.06 -12.11 -4.64
C PHE A 322 -4.47 -11.25 -3.44
N LYS A 323 -3.49 -10.63 -2.77
CA LYS A 323 -3.75 -9.65 -1.70
C LYS A 323 -4.60 -8.49 -2.22
N LEU A 324 -4.24 -7.91 -3.37
CA LEU A 324 -5.04 -6.84 -3.97
C LEU A 324 -6.46 -7.32 -4.30
N ALA A 325 -6.61 -8.54 -4.86
CA ALA A 325 -7.91 -9.10 -5.18
C ALA A 325 -8.80 -9.27 -3.93
N ALA A 326 -8.24 -9.77 -2.82
CA ALA A 326 -8.97 -9.93 -1.56
C ALA A 326 -9.40 -8.58 -0.95
N LEU A 327 -8.52 -7.55 -1.00
CA LEU A 327 -8.86 -6.20 -0.56
C LEU A 327 -9.97 -5.58 -1.42
N CYS A 328 -9.85 -5.67 -2.75
CA CYS A 328 -10.85 -5.16 -3.68
C CYS A 328 -12.22 -5.85 -3.51
N GLU A 329 -12.24 -7.15 -3.23
CA GLU A 329 -13.49 -7.86 -2.96
C GLU A 329 -14.16 -7.36 -1.68
N GLY A 330 -13.38 -7.04 -0.65
CA GLY A 330 -13.86 -6.39 0.56
C GLY A 330 -14.50 -5.02 0.26
N PHE A 331 -13.90 -4.22 -0.60
CA PHE A 331 -14.47 -2.93 -1.03
C PHE A 331 -15.77 -3.11 -1.82
N TYR A 332 -15.86 -4.13 -2.68
CA TYR A 332 -17.09 -4.44 -3.39
C TYR A 332 -18.21 -4.86 -2.42
N ARG A 333 -17.88 -5.69 -1.42
CA ARG A 333 -18.82 -6.02 -0.35
C ARG A 333 -19.33 -4.77 0.37
N MET A 334 -18.44 -3.85 0.75
CA MET A 334 -18.82 -2.58 1.40
C MET A 334 -19.80 -1.78 0.54
N PHE A 335 -19.57 -1.73 -0.77
CA PHE A 335 -20.51 -1.09 -1.72
C PHE A 335 -21.88 -1.75 -1.72
N LEU A 336 -21.95 -3.07 -1.78
CA LEU A 336 -23.23 -3.81 -1.79
C LEU A 336 -24.01 -3.71 -0.47
N GLU A 337 -23.34 -3.39 0.62
CA GLU A 337 -23.92 -3.21 1.95
C GLU A 337 -24.26 -1.74 2.26
N ASP A 338 -24.07 -0.81 1.31
CA ASP A 338 -24.21 0.64 1.54
C ASP A 338 -23.40 1.10 2.77
N ALA A 339 -22.21 0.52 2.97
CA ALA A 339 -21.37 0.83 4.11
C ALA A 339 -20.94 2.31 4.14
N PRO A 340 -20.81 2.92 5.34
CA PRO A 340 -20.26 4.26 5.47
C PRO A 340 -18.87 4.35 4.78
N ASN A 341 -18.54 5.50 4.19
CA ASN A 341 -17.29 5.78 3.47
C ASN A 341 -17.05 4.96 2.19
N THR A 342 -18.10 4.36 1.62
CA THR A 342 -18.01 3.75 0.30
C THR A 342 -17.61 4.80 -0.75
N LYS A 343 -16.55 4.50 -1.52
CA LYS A 343 -16.05 5.39 -2.58
C LYS A 343 -16.78 5.13 -3.89
N GLU A 344 -16.80 6.14 -4.78
CA GLU A 344 -17.39 6.05 -6.12
C GLU A 344 -16.70 4.99 -6.99
N SER A 345 -15.46 4.62 -6.68
CA SER A 345 -14.69 3.58 -7.38
C SER A 345 -15.02 2.15 -6.94
N TYR A 346 -15.70 1.93 -5.81
CA TYR A 346 -15.93 0.57 -5.29
C TYR A 346 -16.78 -0.33 -6.20
N PRO A 347 -17.78 0.18 -6.95
CA PRO A 347 -18.47 -0.64 -7.94
C PRO A 347 -17.57 -1.24 -9.03
N LEU A 348 -16.45 -0.57 -9.37
CA LEU A 348 -15.46 -1.08 -10.32
C LEU A 348 -14.86 -2.42 -9.85
N MET A 349 -14.82 -2.68 -8.55
CA MET A 349 -14.23 -3.91 -7.99
C MET A 349 -14.97 -5.18 -8.44
N GLU A 350 -16.22 -5.04 -8.90
CA GLU A 350 -16.94 -6.15 -9.54
C GLU A 350 -16.16 -6.75 -10.72
N LEU A 351 -15.52 -5.90 -11.52
CA LEU A 351 -14.75 -6.25 -12.70
C LEU A 351 -13.27 -6.45 -12.38
N MET A 352 -12.76 -5.64 -11.45
CA MET A 352 -11.34 -5.62 -11.11
C MET A 352 -10.88 -6.93 -10.48
N VAL A 353 -11.69 -7.53 -9.60
CA VAL A 353 -11.30 -8.77 -8.91
C VAL A 353 -11.14 -9.97 -9.85
N PRO A 354 -12.07 -10.27 -10.77
CA PRO A 354 -11.85 -11.29 -11.80
C PRO A 354 -10.62 -11.01 -12.67
N THR A 355 -10.39 -9.74 -13.04
CA THR A 355 -9.23 -9.32 -13.83
C THR A 355 -7.92 -9.58 -13.09
N LEU A 356 -7.84 -9.25 -11.78
CA LEU A 356 -6.70 -9.59 -10.92
C LEU A 356 -6.50 -11.11 -10.81
N GLY A 357 -7.58 -11.88 -10.78
CA GLY A 357 -7.52 -13.35 -10.85
C GLY A 357 -6.83 -13.82 -12.15
N ARG A 358 -7.14 -13.21 -13.29
CA ARG A 358 -6.46 -13.52 -14.56
C ARG A 358 -4.99 -13.13 -14.55
N GLN A 359 -4.68 -11.94 -14.02
CA GLN A 359 -3.29 -11.49 -13.86
C GLN A 359 -2.47 -12.45 -12.98
N ALA A 360 -3.00 -12.87 -11.85
CA ALA A 360 -2.34 -13.84 -10.99
C ALA A 360 -2.10 -15.18 -11.71
N LYS A 361 -3.07 -15.64 -12.50
CA LYS A 361 -2.92 -16.85 -13.31
C LYS A 361 -1.83 -16.72 -14.38
N GLN A 362 -1.75 -15.58 -15.07
CA GLN A 362 -0.67 -15.30 -16.03
C GLN A 362 0.72 -15.37 -15.37
N ILE A 363 0.86 -14.93 -14.10
CA ILE A 363 2.10 -15.06 -13.34
C ILE A 363 2.40 -16.54 -13.05
N ILE A 364 1.42 -17.31 -12.56
CA ILE A 364 1.55 -18.73 -12.26
C ILE A 364 1.97 -19.53 -13.53
N ASP A 365 1.36 -19.22 -14.65
CA ASP A 365 1.61 -19.90 -15.92
C ASP A 365 2.95 -19.46 -16.57
N GLY A 366 3.57 -18.38 -16.04
CA GLY A 366 4.86 -17.85 -16.51
C GLY A 366 4.76 -16.98 -17.77
N GLU A 367 3.58 -16.43 -18.03
CA GLU A 367 3.34 -15.51 -19.16
C GLU A 367 3.90 -14.10 -18.88
N THR A 368 4.08 -13.76 -17.60
CA THR A 368 4.76 -12.54 -17.13
C THR A 368 6.10 -12.89 -16.49
N PRO A 369 7.16 -13.15 -17.25
CA PRO A 369 8.45 -13.52 -16.67
C PRO A 369 9.08 -12.38 -15.88
N LEU A 370 10.02 -12.74 -14.99
CA LEU A 370 10.87 -11.80 -14.24
C LEU A 370 11.75 -10.99 -15.19
#